data_1d2324b02b4238aca79b4bf7e805c1a8
#
_entry.id   1d2324b02b4238aca79b4bf7e805c1a8
#
_cell.length_a   1.000
_cell.length_b   1.000
_cell.length_c   1.000
_cell.angle_alpha   90.00
_cell.angle_beta   90.00
_cell.angle_gamma   90.00
#
_symmetry.space_group_name_H-M   'P 1'
#
loop_
_entity.id
_entity.type
_entity.pdbx_description
1 polymer ?
#
loop_
_entity_poly.entity_id
_entity_poly.type
_entity_poly.pdbx_seq_one_letter_code
_entity_poly.pdbx_strand_id
1 'polypeptide(L)'
;MHKWLVFLLVCGALQAAIIKGSVVENQTGKALARALVSIQPVPGSAGPSGTVRTDTYGMFEFIDLPGGAYLIHAARRGFMTVQYGQKNWRAAGQPVVLEQEQSTFLSIRLPRFSAISGIVVDENDVGLPEHEVVAMSNTRPPRMMAKAQADDRGMYRISGLEPGSFLVRTVGRAYEDGGYLPTFYRETARVDEAGTVDTLVDQETANIKVRPFPGKVFTISGTVSNSMGGAMTVTLVSDVGRETLTTSGAFQFFGKAPGPYEIYAEGQPDRRGQLGAYVPLALEHDMTGMRINLLPMASLGFDFQSTQGGRVMDTSGIKVQARRVDLAGEGPVETPRLNNGATQVLPGRWQVMLTPSAAYVAADFRGCRGERPEGSRADGWNEITVTSNCGVRIVVSDKPGGVHGTVTMGAHEPAGGVPVFLEAYDETTRKRVVDLRSTRTDMRGQYSFAGLAPGAYRLVGTFEYQAPQTGDIDAMSPRVFQVEEGRDQQQDAEVWVIR
;
A
#
# COMPACT_ATOMS: atom_id res chain seq x y z
N MET A 1 -57.44 47.79 -22.09
CA MET A 1 -56.04 47.77 -22.55
C MET A 1 -55.26 46.79 -21.69
N HIS A 2 -55.15 45.53 -22.16
CA HIS A 2 -54.40 44.45 -21.45
C HIS A 2 -52.99 44.41 -22.05
N LYS A 3 -52.00 44.71 -21.24
CA LYS A 3 -50.59 44.51 -21.60
C LYS A 3 -50.19 43.07 -21.27
N TRP A 4 -49.92 42.25 -22.29
CA TRP A 4 -49.30 40.95 -22.18
C TRP A 4 -47.79 41.14 -22.01
N LEU A 5 -47.25 40.74 -20.83
CA LEU A 5 -45.83 40.64 -20.60
C LEU A 5 -45.34 39.27 -21.14
N VAL A 6 -44.63 39.28 -22.25
CA VAL A 6 -43.94 38.08 -22.77
C VAL A 6 -42.67 37.91 -21.99
N PHE A 7 -42.63 36.86 -21.15
CA PHE A 7 -41.39 36.38 -20.47
C PHE A 7 -40.62 35.55 -21.51
N LEU A 8 -39.56 36.14 -22.07
CA LEU A 8 -38.56 35.38 -22.84
C LEU A 8 -37.74 34.57 -21.86
N LEU A 9 -38.03 33.26 -21.77
CA LEU A 9 -37.13 32.27 -21.17
C LEU A 9 -35.91 32.15 -22.08
N VAL A 10 -34.83 32.81 -21.76
CA VAL A 10 -33.50 32.54 -22.32
C VAL A 10 -33.05 31.20 -21.77
N CYS A 11 -33.33 30.14 -22.49
CA CYS A 11 -32.73 28.83 -22.28
C CYS A 11 -31.26 28.96 -22.68
N GLY A 12 -30.39 29.28 -21.72
CA GLY A 12 -28.92 29.22 -21.90
C GLY A 12 -28.60 27.79 -22.27
N ALA A 13 -28.25 27.50 -23.52
CA ALA A 13 -27.62 26.24 -23.87
C ALA A 13 -26.37 26.11 -23.03
N LEU A 14 -26.33 25.16 -22.08
CA LEU A 14 -25.11 24.74 -21.46
C LEU A 14 -24.22 24.17 -22.57
N GLN A 15 -23.27 24.97 -22.99
CA GLN A 15 -22.31 24.56 -24.00
C GLN A 15 -21.29 23.66 -23.34
N ALA A 16 -21.23 22.44 -23.77
CA ALA A 16 -20.47 21.37 -23.10
C ALA A 16 -19.13 21.19 -23.80
N ALA A 17 -18.09 21.00 -22.97
CA ALA A 17 -16.75 20.67 -23.47
C ALA A 17 -16.64 19.19 -23.86
N ILE A 18 -15.64 18.87 -24.69
CA ILE A 18 -15.39 17.52 -25.18
C ILE A 18 -13.92 17.14 -24.99
N ILE A 19 -13.69 15.95 -24.45
CA ILE A 19 -12.36 15.32 -24.44
C ILE A 19 -12.36 14.17 -25.44
N LYS A 20 -11.53 14.26 -26.46
CA LYS A 20 -11.22 13.17 -27.40
C LYS A 20 -9.80 12.70 -27.20
N GLY A 21 -9.51 11.48 -27.62
CA GLY A 21 -8.12 11.04 -27.56
C GLY A 21 -7.90 9.66 -28.14
N SER A 22 -6.63 9.27 -28.11
CA SER A 22 -6.19 7.94 -28.53
C SER A 22 -5.40 7.26 -27.43
N VAL A 23 -5.55 5.94 -27.34
CA VAL A 23 -4.71 5.08 -26.47
C VAL A 23 -3.88 4.18 -27.36
N VAL A 24 -2.56 4.23 -27.15
CA VAL A 24 -1.59 3.46 -27.95
C VAL A 24 -0.60 2.74 -27.05
N GLU A 25 -0.01 1.66 -27.55
CA GLU A 25 1.11 0.99 -26.91
C GLU A 25 2.34 1.89 -26.87
N ASN A 26 3.03 1.95 -25.73
CA ASN A 26 4.10 2.91 -25.51
C ASN A 26 5.28 2.74 -26.49
N GLN A 27 5.76 1.51 -26.70
CA GLN A 27 6.93 1.25 -27.54
C GLN A 27 6.60 1.34 -29.04
N THR A 28 5.53 0.69 -29.47
CA THR A 28 5.24 0.50 -30.89
C THR A 28 4.33 1.57 -31.49
N GLY A 29 3.63 2.34 -30.65
CA GLY A 29 2.61 3.28 -31.08
C GLY A 29 1.34 2.61 -31.65
N LYS A 30 1.22 1.28 -31.56
CA LYS A 30 0.06 0.53 -32.05
C LYS A 30 -1.19 0.91 -31.27
N ALA A 31 -2.26 1.18 -32.00
CA ALA A 31 -3.57 1.49 -31.41
C ALA A 31 -4.08 0.37 -30.48
N LEU A 32 -4.57 0.74 -29.32
CA LEU A 32 -5.07 -0.18 -28.30
C LEU A 32 -6.61 -0.15 -28.26
N ALA A 33 -7.23 -1.06 -28.99
CA ALA A 33 -8.67 -1.28 -28.91
C ALA A 33 -9.10 -1.83 -27.55
N ARG A 34 -10.33 -1.48 -27.12
CA ARG A 34 -10.95 -1.92 -25.87
C ARG A 34 -10.14 -1.54 -24.59
N ALA A 35 -9.28 -0.53 -24.67
CA ALA A 35 -8.71 0.07 -23.49
C ALA A 35 -9.83 0.81 -22.72
N LEU A 36 -9.79 0.71 -21.40
CA LEU A 36 -10.73 1.39 -20.52
C LEU A 36 -10.18 2.77 -20.20
N VAL A 37 -10.90 3.82 -20.54
CA VAL A 37 -10.53 5.20 -20.20
C VAL A 37 -11.54 5.74 -19.21
N SER A 38 -11.10 6.21 -18.06
CA SER A 38 -11.95 6.80 -17.03
C SER A 38 -11.61 8.27 -16.81
N ILE A 39 -12.66 9.05 -16.52
CA ILE A 39 -12.59 10.46 -16.17
C ILE A 39 -13.13 10.69 -14.77
N GLN A 40 -12.46 11.50 -13.99
CA GLN A 40 -12.87 11.90 -12.64
C GLN A 40 -12.56 13.39 -12.43
N PRO A 41 -13.48 14.18 -11.84
CA PRO A 41 -13.17 15.55 -11.46
C PRO A 41 -12.11 15.57 -10.33
N VAL A 42 -11.23 16.55 -10.37
CA VAL A 42 -10.31 16.81 -9.25
C VAL A 42 -11.12 17.18 -8.01
N PRO A 43 -10.74 16.77 -6.79
CA PRO A 43 -11.40 17.19 -5.56
C PRO A 43 -11.57 18.73 -5.51
N GLY A 44 -12.80 19.19 -5.24
CA GLY A 44 -13.16 20.63 -5.29
C GLY A 44 -13.60 21.13 -6.66
N SER A 45 -13.46 20.34 -7.73
CA SER A 45 -14.00 20.66 -9.06
C SER A 45 -15.35 19.96 -9.27
N ALA A 46 -16.31 20.66 -9.88
CA ALA A 46 -17.58 20.07 -10.29
C ALA A 46 -17.41 19.29 -11.60
N GLY A 47 -18.08 18.16 -11.71
CA GLY A 47 -18.09 17.38 -12.96
C GLY A 47 -18.49 15.92 -12.77
N PRO A 48 -18.86 15.22 -13.86
CA PRO A 48 -19.19 13.82 -13.84
C PRO A 48 -17.94 12.94 -13.76
N SER A 49 -18.09 11.76 -13.16
CA SER A 49 -17.18 10.64 -13.36
C SER A 49 -17.76 9.70 -14.39
N GLY A 50 -16.93 9.14 -15.26
CA GLY A 50 -17.37 8.24 -16.31
C GLY A 50 -16.28 7.33 -16.82
N THR A 51 -16.66 6.33 -17.62
CA THR A 51 -15.74 5.38 -18.21
C THR A 51 -16.21 5.01 -19.62
N VAL A 52 -15.28 5.02 -20.57
CA VAL A 52 -15.51 4.61 -21.96
C VAL A 52 -14.47 3.57 -22.39
N ARG A 53 -14.77 2.85 -23.47
CA ARG A 53 -13.81 1.92 -24.10
C ARG A 53 -13.35 2.49 -25.42
N THR A 54 -12.06 2.34 -25.71
CA THR A 54 -11.53 2.70 -27.03
C THR A 54 -12.10 1.79 -28.14
N ASP A 55 -12.30 2.37 -29.30
CA ASP A 55 -12.68 1.67 -30.52
C ASP A 55 -11.52 0.84 -31.13
N THR A 56 -11.69 0.32 -32.35
CA THR A 56 -10.67 -0.48 -33.06
C THR A 56 -9.41 0.31 -33.43
N TYR A 57 -9.53 1.63 -33.51
CA TYR A 57 -8.43 2.55 -33.79
C TYR A 57 -7.81 3.14 -32.51
N GLY A 58 -8.22 2.64 -31.33
CA GLY A 58 -7.75 3.14 -30.04
C GLY A 58 -8.35 4.49 -29.64
N MET A 59 -9.39 4.97 -30.33
CA MET A 59 -10.00 6.28 -30.06
C MET A 59 -11.02 6.21 -28.93
N PHE A 60 -11.13 7.29 -28.17
CA PHE A 60 -12.16 7.49 -27.13
C PHE A 60 -12.69 8.92 -27.16
N GLU A 61 -13.88 9.12 -26.59
CA GLU A 61 -14.53 10.42 -26.49
C GLU A 61 -15.37 10.50 -25.21
N PHE A 62 -15.27 11.64 -24.51
CA PHE A 62 -16.18 12.09 -23.47
C PHE A 62 -16.85 13.38 -23.95
N ILE A 63 -18.17 13.38 -23.97
CA ILE A 63 -18.99 14.51 -24.40
C ILE A 63 -19.76 15.10 -23.23
N ASP A 64 -20.30 16.28 -23.39
CA ASP A 64 -21.17 16.95 -22.42
C ASP A 64 -20.50 17.20 -21.06
N LEU A 65 -19.21 17.55 -21.10
CA LEU A 65 -18.44 17.85 -19.89
C LEU A 65 -18.61 19.33 -19.51
N PRO A 66 -18.92 19.64 -18.24
CA PRO A 66 -18.80 21.02 -17.74
C PRO A 66 -17.32 21.44 -17.68
N GLY A 67 -17.09 22.76 -17.78
CA GLY A 67 -15.76 23.31 -17.53
C GLY A 67 -15.26 22.94 -16.15
N GLY A 68 -13.97 22.59 -16.04
CA GLY A 68 -13.37 22.12 -14.78
C GLY A 68 -12.07 21.38 -15.01
N ALA A 69 -11.48 20.85 -13.94
CA ALA A 69 -10.26 20.05 -13.97
C ALA A 69 -10.57 18.56 -13.78
N TYR A 70 -10.03 17.72 -14.66
CA TYR A 70 -10.30 16.30 -14.69
C TYR A 70 -9.04 15.46 -14.68
N LEU A 71 -9.04 14.35 -13.93
CA LEU A 71 -8.03 13.30 -13.99
C LEU A 71 -8.50 12.21 -14.96
N ILE A 72 -7.65 11.86 -15.91
CA ILE A 72 -7.92 10.84 -16.92
C ILE A 72 -7.01 9.66 -16.67
N HIS A 73 -7.58 8.46 -16.59
CA HIS A 73 -6.85 7.20 -16.45
C HIS A 73 -7.14 6.31 -17.66
N ALA A 74 -6.13 5.59 -18.11
CA ALA A 74 -6.30 4.56 -19.13
C ALA A 74 -5.70 3.24 -18.64
N ALA A 75 -6.42 2.14 -18.88
CA ALA A 75 -6.03 0.80 -18.48
C ALA A 75 -6.37 -0.22 -19.57
N ARG A 76 -5.55 -1.26 -19.70
CA ARG A 76 -5.82 -2.43 -20.56
C ARG A 76 -5.12 -3.67 -20.00
N ARG A 77 -5.74 -4.84 -20.12
CA ARG A 77 -5.12 -6.10 -19.71
C ARG A 77 -3.77 -6.29 -20.38
N GLY A 78 -2.74 -6.60 -19.61
CA GLY A 78 -1.34 -6.77 -20.05
C GLY A 78 -0.54 -5.47 -20.13
N PHE A 79 -1.13 -4.34 -19.74
CA PHE A 79 -0.49 -3.03 -19.70
C PHE A 79 -0.65 -2.41 -18.32
N MET A 80 0.30 -1.56 -17.95
CA MET A 80 0.20 -0.75 -16.74
C MET A 80 -0.92 0.29 -16.89
N THR A 81 -1.62 0.58 -15.81
CA THR A 81 -2.57 1.69 -15.77
C THR A 81 -1.81 3.00 -15.74
N VAL A 82 -2.19 3.94 -16.59
CA VAL A 82 -1.55 5.26 -16.70
C VAL A 82 -2.57 6.36 -16.42
N GLN A 83 -2.14 7.36 -15.67
CA GLN A 83 -2.82 8.64 -15.54
C GLN A 83 -2.28 9.61 -16.60
N TYR A 84 -3.15 10.36 -17.28
CA TYR A 84 -2.69 11.33 -18.29
C TYR A 84 -1.74 12.37 -17.69
N GLY A 85 -0.68 12.72 -18.41
CA GLY A 85 0.32 13.68 -17.96
C GLY A 85 1.36 13.14 -16.98
N GLN A 86 1.36 11.83 -16.67
CA GLN A 86 2.45 11.22 -15.91
C GLN A 86 3.78 11.31 -16.66
N LYS A 87 4.82 11.79 -16.01
CA LYS A 87 6.20 11.83 -16.56
C LYS A 87 6.89 10.46 -16.50
N ASN A 88 6.55 9.68 -15.49
CA ASN A 88 7.02 8.31 -15.30
C ASN A 88 5.93 7.48 -14.57
N TRP A 89 6.11 6.18 -14.46
CA TRP A 89 5.11 5.28 -13.89
C TRP A 89 4.81 5.50 -12.39
N ARG A 90 5.69 6.19 -11.64
CA ARG A 90 5.50 6.57 -10.22
C ARG A 90 4.91 7.96 -10.07
N ALA A 91 4.98 8.78 -11.09
CA ALA A 91 4.49 10.15 -11.01
C ALA A 91 2.96 10.20 -10.97
N ALA A 92 2.44 11.20 -10.32
CA ALA A 92 1.03 11.54 -10.44
C ALA A 92 0.75 12.12 -11.83
N GLY A 93 -0.45 11.87 -12.35
CA GLY A 93 -0.90 12.51 -13.59
C GLY A 93 -1.28 13.97 -13.36
N GLN A 94 -1.26 14.71 -14.45
CA GLN A 94 -1.68 16.12 -14.44
C GLN A 94 -3.16 16.23 -14.79
N PRO A 95 -3.91 17.13 -14.14
CA PRO A 95 -5.28 17.40 -14.51
C PRO A 95 -5.39 18.00 -15.92
N VAL A 96 -6.41 17.58 -16.64
CA VAL A 96 -6.84 18.24 -17.88
C VAL A 96 -7.83 19.33 -17.51
N VAL A 97 -7.44 20.58 -17.71
CA VAL A 97 -8.31 21.73 -17.45
C VAL A 97 -9.11 22.01 -18.71
N LEU A 98 -10.44 22.08 -18.58
CA LEU A 98 -11.38 22.38 -19.67
C LEU A 98 -12.04 23.73 -19.40
N GLU A 99 -12.00 24.60 -20.39
CA GLU A 99 -12.89 25.74 -20.48
C GLU A 99 -14.24 25.31 -21.08
N GLN A 100 -15.24 26.16 -20.94
CA GLN A 100 -16.55 25.92 -21.60
C GLN A 100 -16.35 25.90 -23.13
N GLU A 101 -17.07 25.00 -23.82
CA GLU A 101 -17.01 24.78 -25.30
C GLU A 101 -15.67 24.26 -25.83
N GLN A 102 -14.72 23.95 -24.96
CA GLN A 102 -13.42 23.51 -25.42
C GLN A 102 -13.44 22.05 -25.90
N SER A 103 -12.83 21.79 -27.06
CA SER A 103 -12.48 20.43 -27.47
C SER A 103 -10.98 20.19 -27.31
N THR A 104 -10.63 19.19 -26.51
CA THR A 104 -9.23 18.84 -26.23
C THR A 104 -8.94 17.42 -26.71
N PHE A 105 -7.80 17.22 -27.37
CA PHE A 105 -7.34 15.91 -27.83
C PHE A 105 -6.17 15.42 -26.97
N LEU A 106 -6.29 14.18 -26.43
CA LEU A 106 -5.30 13.55 -25.57
C LEU A 106 -4.68 12.32 -26.26
N SER A 107 -3.37 12.18 -26.18
CA SER A 107 -2.68 10.96 -26.56
C SER A 107 -2.14 10.26 -25.31
N ILE A 108 -2.61 9.02 -25.06
CA ILE A 108 -2.24 8.24 -23.90
C ILE A 108 -1.43 7.02 -24.36
N ARG A 109 -0.21 6.89 -23.82
CA ARG A 109 0.67 5.75 -24.09
C ARG A 109 0.64 4.79 -22.93
N LEU A 110 0.23 3.54 -23.17
CA LEU A 110 0.23 2.49 -22.15
C LEU A 110 1.51 1.67 -22.24
N PRO A 111 2.36 1.66 -21.21
CA PRO A 111 3.50 0.77 -21.14
C PRO A 111 3.08 -0.64 -20.74
N ARG A 112 3.84 -1.64 -21.18
CA ARG A 112 3.71 -3.00 -20.68
C ARG A 112 4.36 -3.15 -19.31
N PHE A 113 3.89 -4.13 -18.57
CA PHE A 113 4.62 -4.59 -17.39
C PHE A 113 6.01 -5.10 -17.77
N SER A 114 6.95 -4.99 -16.84
CA SER A 114 8.27 -5.60 -16.96
C SER A 114 8.22 -7.11 -16.69
N ALA A 115 9.29 -7.79 -17.01
CA ALA A 115 9.48 -9.21 -16.74
C ALA A 115 10.92 -9.52 -16.30
N ILE A 116 11.07 -10.62 -15.56
CA ILE A 116 12.36 -11.20 -15.21
C ILE A 116 12.39 -12.61 -15.79
N SER A 117 13.45 -12.96 -16.55
CA SER A 117 13.64 -14.30 -17.04
C SER A 117 15.04 -14.84 -16.77
N GLY A 118 15.15 -16.13 -16.73
CA GLY A 118 16.42 -16.78 -16.43
C GLY A 118 16.30 -18.29 -16.41
N ILE A 119 17.22 -18.93 -15.67
CA ILE A 119 17.29 -20.37 -15.55
C ILE A 119 17.55 -20.78 -14.09
N VAL A 120 16.92 -21.84 -13.66
CA VAL A 120 17.25 -22.55 -12.40
C VAL A 120 18.07 -23.77 -12.76
N VAL A 121 19.24 -23.91 -12.14
CA VAL A 121 20.16 -25.04 -12.42
C VAL A 121 20.63 -25.69 -11.13
N ASP A 122 21.00 -26.96 -11.22
CA ASP A 122 21.69 -27.68 -10.14
C ASP A 122 23.17 -27.29 -10.02
N GLU A 123 23.91 -27.95 -9.16
CA GLU A 123 25.36 -27.76 -8.96
C GLU A 123 26.21 -28.12 -10.20
N ASN A 124 25.69 -28.86 -11.16
CA ASN A 124 26.34 -29.28 -12.40
C ASN A 124 25.91 -28.42 -13.62
N ASP A 125 25.19 -27.32 -13.37
CA ASP A 125 24.59 -26.46 -14.40
C ASP A 125 23.52 -27.15 -15.27
N VAL A 126 22.91 -28.22 -14.78
CA VAL A 126 21.75 -28.87 -15.43
C VAL A 126 20.47 -28.17 -14.99
N GLY A 127 19.59 -27.89 -15.94
CA GLY A 127 18.32 -27.22 -15.66
C GLY A 127 17.41 -28.02 -14.73
N LEU A 128 16.85 -27.39 -13.72
CA LEU A 128 15.90 -28.00 -12.79
C LEU A 128 14.46 -27.78 -13.27
N PRO A 129 13.78 -28.85 -13.76
CA PRO A 129 12.44 -28.73 -14.32
C PRO A 129 11.40 -28.43 -13.25
N GLU A 130 10.34 -27.73 -13.67
CA GLU A 130 9.19 -27.39 -12.82
C GLU A 130 9.54 -26.71 -11.47
N HIS A 131 10.74 -26.15 -11.33
CA HIS A 131 11.14 -25.42 -10.15
C HIS A 131 10.40 -24.08 -10.09
N GLU A 132 9.71 -23.80 -9.00
CA GLU A 132 9.00 -22.51 -8.83
C GLU A 132 9.99 -21.42 -8.46
N VAL A 133 9.89 -20.27 -9.15
CA VAL A 133 10.68 -19.06 -8.90
C VAL A 133 9.73 -17.90 -8.60
N VAL A 134 10.03 -17.14 -7.57
CA VAL A 134 9.24 -16.00 -7.12
C VAL A 134 10.04 -14.71 -7.22
N ALA A 135 9.40 -13.64 -7.67
CA ALA A 135 9.87 -12.28 -7.52
C ALA A 135 9.24 -11.66 -6.27
N MET A 136 10.07 -11.16 -5.38
CA MET A 136 9.66 -10.54 -4.13
C MET A 136 10.03 -9.06 -4.13
N SER A 137 9.26 -8.23 -3.42
CA SER A 137 9.61 -6.82 -3.23
C SER A 137 10.92 -6.69 -2.44
N ASN A 138 11.71 -5.67 -2.78
CA ASN A 138 12.90 -5.31 -2.00
C ASN A 138 12.54 -4.45 -0.77
N THR A 139 11.53 -4.89 -0.02
CA THR A 139 11.07 -4.28 1.24
C THR A 139 11.38 -5.18 2.42
N ARG A 140 11.25 -4.69 3.63
CA ARG A 140 11.36 -5.47 4.86
C ARG A 140 10.02 -5.41 5.61
N PRO A 141 9.31 -6.54 5.76
CA PRO A 141 9.56 -7.86 5.15
C PRO A 141 9.31 -7.87 3.63
N PRO A 142 9.98 -8.76 2.87
CA PRO A 142 9.70 -8.93 1.45
C PRO A 142 8.30 -9.52 1.24
N ARG A 143 7.66 -9.14 0.13
CA ARG A 143 6.35 -9.67 -0.27
C ARG A 143 6.45 -10.32 -1.64
N MET A 144 5.80 -11.46 -1.82
CA MET A 144 5.71 -12.08 -3.13
C MET A 144 4.90 -11.16 -4.07
N MET A 145 5.51 -10.79 -5.19
CA MET A 145 4.90 -9.92 -6.21
C MET A 145 4.37 -10.72 -7.38
N ALA A 146 5.15 -11.70 -7.85
CA ALA A 146 4.76 -12.61 -8.92
C ALA A 146 5.59 -13.89 -8.85
N LYS A 147 5.17 -14.94 -9.58
CA LYS A 147 5.86 -16.21 -9.64
C LYS A 147 5.77 -16.84 -11.03
N ALA A 148 6.69 -17.73 -11.32
CA ALA A 148 6.66 -18.58 -12.50
C ALA A 148 7.20 -19.97 -12.17
N GLN A 149 6.81 -20.96 -12.95
CA GLN A 149 7.37 -22.30 -12.92
C GLN A 149 8.37 -22.45 -14.06
N ALA A 150 9.52 -23.07 -13.79
CA ALA A 150 10.51 -23.37 -14.81
C ALA A 150 9.99 -24.46 -15.74
N ASP A 151 10.37 -24.39 -17.01
CA ASP A 151 10.09 -25.43 -18.00
C ASP A 151 10.99 -26.68 -17.80
N ASP A 152 10.94 -27.61 -18.73
CA ASP A 152 11.71 -28.86 -18.74
C ASP A 152 13.24 -28.67 -18.83
N ARG A 153 13.68 -27.47 -19.19
CA ARG A 153 15.08 -27.05 -19.26
C ARG A 153 15.51 -26.15 -18.11
N GLY A 154 14.64 -25.93 -17.14
CA GLY A 154 14.86 -25.01 -16.02
C GLY A 154 14.66 -23.53 -16.35
N MET A 155 14.19 -23.18 -17.57
CA MET A 155 13.97 -21.79 -17.99
C MET A 155 12.68 -21.24 -17.36
N TYR A 156 12.74 -20.04 -16.82
CA TYR A 156 11.57 -19.39 -16.23
C TYR A 156 11.38 -17.95 -16.74
N ARG A 157 10.15 -17.45 -16.66
CA ARG A 157 9.78 -16.08 -16.98
C ARG A 157 8.69 -15.55 -16.05
N ILE A 158 9.06 -14.66 -15.15
CA ILE A 158 8.14 -13.97 -14.25
C ILE A 158 7.69 -12.68 -14.94
N SER A 159 6.41 -12.53 -15.21
CA SER A 159 5.82 -11.38 -15.92
C SER A 159 4.79 -10.65 -15.06
N GLY A 160 4.36 -9.48 -15.52
CA GLY A 160 3.35 -8.68 -14.82
C GLY A 160 3.93 -7.86 -13.66
N LEU A 161 5.24 -7.60 -13.68
CA LEU A 161 5.93 -6.81 -12.69
C LEU A 161 5.86 -5.32 -13.04
N GLU A 162 5.55 -4.48 -12.08
CA GLU A 162 5.81 -3.04 -12.18
C GLU A 162 7.33 -2.81 -12.17
N PRO A 163 7.83 -1.78 -12.85
CA PRO A 163 9.26 -1.47 -12.82
C PRO A 163 9.75 -1.20 -11.40
N GLY A 164 10.89 -1.77 -11.05
CA GLY A 164 11.44 -1.65 -9.70
C GLY A 164 12.57 -2.61 -9.43
N SER A 165 12.98 -2.67 -8.17
CA SER A 165 14.02 -3.56 -7.67
C SER A 165 13.38 -4.75 -6.94
N PHE A 166 13.74 -5.95 -7.34
CA PHE A 166 13.15 -7.19 -6.84
C PHE A 166 14.23 -8.11 -6.27
N LEU A 167 13.84 -8.95 -5.32
CA LEU A 167 14.57 -10.14 -4.92
C LEU A 167 13.99 -11.32 -5.69
N VAL A 168 14.83 -12.11 -6.32
CA VAL A 168 14.42 -13.35 -7.03
C VAL A 168 14.85 -14.54 -6.19
N ARG A 169 13.93 -15.46 -5.94
CA ARG A 169 14.16 -16.63 -5.07
C ARG A 169 13.48 -17.86 -5.64
N THR A 170 14.13 -19.03 -5.51
CA THR A 170 13.48 -20.32 -5.72
C THR A 170 12.60 -20.70 -4.52
N VAL A 171 11.57 -21.50 -4.76
CA VAL A 171 10.81 -22.19 -3.71
C VAL A 171 11.48 -23.55 -3.48
N GLY A 172 11.58 -23.99 -2.23
CA GLY A 172 12.18 -25.30 -1.94
C GLY A 172 11.39 -26.42 -2.58
N ARG A 173 12.10 -27.38 -3.16
CA ARG A 173 11.50 -28.53 -3.87
C ARG A 173 12.25 -29.83 -3.61
N ALA A 174 11.53 -30.91 -3.40
CA ALA A 174 12.06 -32.27 -3.40
C ALA A 174 11.93 -32.89 -4.81
N TYR A 175 12.96 -33.60 -5.23
CA TYR A 175 12.99 -34.46 -6.41
C TYR A 175 13.28 -35.90 -5.98
N GLU A 176 13.19 -36.85 -6.90
CA GLU A 176 13.43 -38.29 -6.59
C GLU A 176 14.86 -38.55 -6.08
N ASP A 177 15.83 -37.79 -6.57
CA ASP A 177 17.27 -37.93 -6.29
C ASP A 177 17.78 -36.96 -5.18
N GLY A 178 16.90 -36.14 -4.61
CA GLY A 178 17.28 -35.21 -3.58
C GLY A 178 16.31 -34.04 -3.42
N GLY A 179 16.77 -32.96 -2.79
CA GLY A 179 15.98 -31.75 -2.61
C GLY A 179 16.84 -30.50 -2.72
N TYR A 180 16.17 -29.38 -2.97
CA TYR A 180 16.78 -28.06 -3.05
C TYR A 180 16.08 -27.09 -2.11
N LEU A 181 16.88 -26.35 -1.35
CA LEU A 181 16.42 -25.33 -0.41
C LEU A 181 16.00 -24.06 -1.14
N PRO A 182 15.06 -23.28 -0.58
CA PRO A 182 14.77 -21.95 -1.09
C PRO A 182 16.03 -21.09 -1.11
N THR A 183 16.41 -20.58 -2.29
CA THR A 183 17.65 -19.85 -2.48
C THR A 183 17.41 -18.58 -3.27
N PHE A 184 17.96 -17.47 -2.82
CA PHE A 184 17.90 -16.18 -3.53
C PHE A 184 18.94 -16.12 -4.64
N TYR A 185 18.66 -15.27 -5.63
CA TYR A 185 19.63 -14.87 -6.64
C TYR A 185 20.94 -14.40 -5.98
N ARG A 186 22.07 -14.81 -6.54
CA ARG A 186 23.43 -14.76 -6.01
C ARG A 186 23.70 -15.75 -4.88
N GLU A 187 22.98 -16.89 -4.91
CA GLU A 187 23.31 -18.09 -4.13
C GLU A 187 23.41 -17.81 -2.62
N THR A 188 22.35 -17.25 -2.03
CA THR A 188 22.22 -17.05 -0.58
C THR A 188 20.86 -17.50 -0.08
N ALA A 189 20.81 -18.00 1.16
CA ALA A 189 19.55 -18.29 1.86
C ALA A 189 19.02 -17.05 2.61
N ARG A 190 19.85 -16.01 2.76
CA ARG A 190 19.57 -14.85 3.60
C ARG A 190 19.03 -13.67 2.78
N VAL A 191 17.95 -13.07 3.26
CA VAL A 191 17.31 -11.90 2.62
C VAL A 191 18.22 -10.68 2.55
N ASP A 192 19.03 -10.46 3.59
CA ASP A 192 19.93 -9.30 3.71
C ASP A 192 21.17 -9.38 2.80
N GLU A 193 21.51 -10.59 2.33
CA GLU A 193 22.62 -10.85 1.40
C GLU A 193 22.14 -11.01 -0.05
N ALA A 194 20.83 -11.07 -0.28
CA ALA A 194 20.25 -11.33 -1.57
C ALA A 194 20.55 -10.21 -2.58
N GLY A 195 20.94 -10.62 -3.79
CA GLY A 195 21.14 -9.70 -4.90
C GLY A 195 19.81 -9.17 -5.44
N THR A 196 19.75 -7.88 -5.72
CA THR A 196 18.61 -7.26 -6.39
C THR A 196 18.64 -7.44 -7.89
N VAL A 197 17.45 -7.51 -8.48
CA VAL A 197 17.23 -7.52 -9.94
C VAL A 197 16.36 -6.32 -10.27
N ASP A 198 16.93 -5.37 -10.99
CA ASP A 198 16.22 -4.17 -11.40
C ASP A 198 15.50 -4.40 -12.73
N THR A 199 14.29 -3.91 -12.83
CA THR A 199 13.45 -3.97 -14.03
C THR A 199 13.05 -2.58 -14.49
N LEU A 200 13.00 -2.38 -15.79
CA LEU A 200 12.60 -1.13 -16.41
C LEU A 200 11.25 -1.28 -17.14
N VAL A 201 10.59 -0.15 -17.35
CA VAL A 201 9.32 -0.07 -18.09
C VAL A 201 9.45 -0.72 -19.47
N ASP A 202 8.46 -1.52 -19.87
CA ASP A 202 8.43 -2.19 -21.19
C ASP A 202 9.60 -3.12 -21.47
N GLN A 203 10.37 -3.52 -20.45
CA GLN A 203 11.59 -4.32 -20.65
C GLN A 203 11.54 -5.64 -19.89
N GLU A 204 12.34 -6.58 -20.37
CA GLU A 204 12.61 -7.84 -19.72
C GLU A 204 14.09 -7.87 -19.26
N THR A 205 14.29 -8.10 -17.96
CA THR A 205 15.62 -8.35 -17.41
C THR A 205 15.89 -9.84 -17.51
N ALA A 206 16.74 -10.22 -18.46
CA ALA A 206 17.03 -11.61 -18.78
C ALA A 206 18.30 -12.12 -18.09
N ASN A 207 18.57 -13.44 -18.23
CA ASN A 207 19.77 -14.14 -17.76
C ASN A 207 19.95 -14.15 -16.23
N ILE A 208 18.85 -14.15 -15.49
CA ILE A 208 18.88 -14.29 -14.03
C ILE A 208 18.99 -15.77 -13.69
N LYS A 209 20.22 -16.23 -13.46
CA LYS A 209 20.53 -17.62 -13.09
C LYS A 209 20.43 -17.78 -11.58
N VAL A 210 19.67 -18.78 -11.12
CA VAL A 210 19.58 -19.14 -9.70
C VAL A 210 20.00 -20.60 -9.55
N ARG A 211 20.94 -20.85 -8.64
CA ARG A 211 21.39 -22.20 -8.26
C ARG A 211 20.98 -22.44 -6.83
N PRO A 212 19.88 -23.20 -6.58
CA PRO A 212 19.46 -23.50 -5.22
C PRO A 212 20.43 -24.46 -4.54
N PHE A 213 20.59 -24.27 -3.22
CA PHE A 213 21.42 -25.16 -2.42
C PHE A 213 20.79 -26.55 -2.30
N PRO A 214 21.55 -27.63 -2.51
CA PRO A 214 21.08 -28.96 -2.17
C PRO A 214 20.73 -29.05 -0.68
N GLY A 215 19.63 -29.72 -0.36
CA GLY A 215 19.21 -29.92 1.02
C GLY A 215 17.81 -30.47 1.15
N LYS A 216 17.51 -31.00 2.32
CA LYS A 216 16.17 -31.53 2.61
C LYS A 216 15.18 -30.41 2.82
N VAL A 217 14.03 -30.55 2.20
CA VAL A 217 12.87 -29.70 2.42
C VAL A 217 11.74 -30.51 3.02
N PHE A 218 10.90 -29.84 3.80
CA PHE A 218 9.87 -30.48 4.60
C PHE A 218 8.49 -29.91 4.25
N THR A 219 7.48 -30.68 4.65
CA THR A 219 6.08 -30.33 4.51
C THR A 219 5.48 -30.04 5.89
N ILE A 220 4.70 -28.97 5.96
CA ILE A 220 3.86 -28.68 7.13
C ILE A 220 2.42 -28.87 6.69
N SER A 221 1.70 -29.80 7.31
CA SER A 221 0.31 -30.07 6.94
C SER A 221 -0.57 -30.46 8.13
N GLY A 222 -1.86 -30.24 8.01
CA GLY A 222 -2.79 -30.55 9.06
C GLY A 222 -4.22 -30.13 8.76
N THR A 223 -4.99 -30.01 9.82
CA THR A 223 -6.35 -29.50 9.77
C THR A 223 -6.53 -28.35 10.74
N VAL A 224 -7.23 -27.34 10.29
CA VAL A 224 -7.73 -26.25 11.13
C VAL A 224 -9.23 -26.40 11.29
N SER A 225 -9.75 -26.18 12.47
CA SER A 225 -11.17 -26.30 12.77
C SER A 225 -11.65 -25.16 13.68
N ASN A 226 -12.88 -24.75 13.48
CA ASN A 226 -13.58 -23.83 14.34
C ASN A 226 -14.98 -24.36 14.70
N SER A 227 -15.63 -23.76 15.67
CA SER A 227 -16.96 -24.15 16.14
C SER A 227 -18.10 -23.89 15.14
N MET A 228 -17.86 -23.01 14.14
CA MET A 228 -18.89 -22.57 13.19
C MET A 228 -18.70 -23.17 11.79
N GLY A 229 -17.54 -23.77 11.50
CA GLY A 229 -17.18 -24.17 10.14
C GLY A 229 -16.91 -22.95 9.25
N GLY A 230 -16.86 -23.17 7.93
CA GLY A 230 -16.65 -22.11 6.95
C GLY A 230 -15.18 -21.89 6.57
N ALA A 231 -14.93 -20.84 5.82
CA ALA A 231 -13.59 -20.50 5.36
C ALA A 231 -12.71 -19.98 6.50
N MET A 232 -11.50 -20.49 6.57
CA MET A 232 -10.46 -20.12 7.55
C MET A 232 -9.19 -19.73 6.80
N THR A 233 -8.44 -18.80 7.35
CA THR A 233 -7.14 -18.38 6.81
C THR A 233 -6.03 -18.98 7.65
N VAL A 234 -5.05 -19.60 7.00
CA VAL A 234 -3.84 -20.12 7.65
C VAL A 234 -2.64 -19.41 7.05
N THR A 235 -1.87 -18.73 7.88
CA THR A 235 -0.67 -18.00 7.49
C THR A 235 0.56 -18.63 8.14
N LEU A 236 1.48 -19.11 7.33
CA LEU A 236 2.80 -19.56 7.74
C LEU A 236 3.78 -18.39 7.63
N VAL A 237 4.49 -18.12 8.70
CA VAL A 237 5.46 -17.03 8.80
C VAL A 237 6.84 -17.59 9.05
N SER A 238 7.83 -17.07 8.35
CA SER A 238 9.26 -17.26 8.57
C SER A 238 9.98 -15.92 8.54
N ASP A 239 11.27 -15.90 8.78
CA ASP A 239 12.15 -14.72 8.67
C ASP A 239 12.16 -14.08 7.26
N VAL A 240 11.85 -14.89 6.23
CA VAL A 240 11.82 -14.42 4.83
C VAL A 240 10.45 -13.93 4.36
N GLY A 241 9.38 -14.10 5.16
CA GLY A 241 8.06 -13.59 4.79
C GLY A 241 6.89 -14.46 5.26
N ARG A 242 5.74 -14.17 4.68
CA ARG A 242 4.44 -14.78 5.02
C ARG A 242 3.85 -15.47 3.81
N GLU A 243 3.32 -16.66 4.02
CA GLU A 243 2.58 -17.44 3.03
C GLU A 243 1.19 -17.75 3.58
N THR A 244 0.14 -17.31 2.88
CA THR A 244 -1.23 -17.40 3.36
C THR A 244 -2.06 -18.26 2.41
N LEU A 245 -2.87 -19.15 2.98
CA LEU A 245 -3.87 -19.92 2.26
C LEU A 245 -5.24 -19.79 2.94
N THR A 246 -6.29 -19.94 2.15
CA THR A 246 -7.67 -20.04 2.63
C THR A 246 -8.14 -21.47 2.48
N THR A 247 -8.73 -22.02 3.53
CA THR A 247 -9.19 -23.42 3.58
C THR A 247 -10.49 -23.56 4.35
N SER A 248 -11.20 -24.65 4.12
CA SER A 248 -12.34 -25.07 4.94
C SER A 248 -11.98 -26.15 5.95
N GLY A 249 -10.70 -26.51 6.08
CA GLY A 249 -10.23 -27.52 7.02
C GLY A 249 -8.77 -27.91 6.81
N ALA A 250 -8.44 -28.61 5.74
CA ALA A 250 -7.07 -29.06 5.50
C ALA A 250 -6.17 -27.95 4.98
N PHE A 251 -4.91 -27.92 5.44
CA PHE A 251 -3.88 -27.02 4.94
C PHE A 251 -2.58 -27.77 4.70
N GLN A 252 -1.77 -27.26 3.77
CA GLN A 252 -0.46 -27.81 3.46
C GLN A 252 0.47 -26.75 2.88
N PHE A 253 1.71 -26.72 3.41
CA PHE A 253 2.81 -25.89 2.95
C PHE A 253 3.98 -26.81 2.58
N PHE A 254 4.36 -26.80 1.31
CA PHE A 254 5.43 -27.64 0.78
C PHE A 254 6.77 -26.89 0.71
N GLY A 255 7.86 -27.65 0.58
CA GLY A 255 9.17 -27.14 0.22
C GLY A 255 9.75 -26.16 1.24
N LYS A 256 9.53 -26.42 2.53
CA LYS A 256 10.02 -25.56 3.60
C LYS A 256 11.40 -26.00 4.06
N ALA A 257 12.32 -25.03 4.20
CA ALA A 257 13.63 -25.26 4.81
C ALA A 257 13.50 -25.59 6.30
N PRO A 258 14.43 -26.32 6.91
CA PRO A 258 14.48 -26.45 8.36
C PRO A 258 14.64 -25.06 9.02
N GLY A 259 14.03 -24.88 10.19
CA GLY A 259 14.13 -23.60 10.93
C GLY A 259 12.88 -23.24 11.71
N PRO A 260 12.85 -22.03 12.30
CA PRO A 260 11.71 -21.54 13.05
C PRO A 260 10.60 -21.03 12.11
N TYR A 261 9.36 -21.36 12.48
CA TYR A 261 8.14 -20.88 11.82
C TYR A 261 7.09 -20.51 12.85
N GLU A 262 6.15 -19.68 12.43
CA GLU A 262 4.94 -19.36 13.17
C GLU A 262 3.72 -19.62 12.28
N ILE A 263 2.71 -20.32 12.82
CA ILE A 263 1.42 -20.47 12.15
C ILE A 263 0.39 -19.58 12.86
N TYR A 264 -0.27 -18.75 12.09
CA TYR A 264 -1.45 -18.00 12.49
C TYR A 264 -2.64 -18.55 11.73
N ALA A 265 -3.70 -18.90 12.46
CA ALA A 265 -4.94 -19.34 11.85
C ALA A 265 -6.09 -18.49 12.36
N GLU A 266 -6.97 -18.06 11.46
CA GLU A 266 -8.10 -17.17 11.75
C GLU A 266 -9.35 -17.68 11.06
N GLY A 267 -10.49 -17.58 11.74
CA GLY A 267 -11.77 -18.05 11.23
C GLY A 267 -12.88 -17.03 11.38
N GLN A 268 -14.07 -17.40 10.91
CA GLN A 268 -15.27 -16.59 11.09
C GLN A 268 -15.58 -16.43 12.59
N PRO A 269 -16.04 -15.24 13.01
CA PRO A 269 -16.41 -15.00 14.38
C PRO A 269 -17.61 -15.88 14.80
N ASP A 270 -17.62 -16.36 16.04
CA ASP A 270 -18.75 -17.02 16.66
C ASP A 270 -19.44 -16.09 17.69
N ARG A 271 -20.36 -16.65 18.51
CA ARG A 271 -21.05 -15.89 19.56
C ARG A 271 -20.12 -15.33 20.65
N ARG A 272 -18.89 -15.86 20.75
CA ARG A 272 -17.86 -15.43 21.70
C ARG A 272 -16.89 -14.43 21.09
N GLY A 273 -16.96 -14.19 19.77
CA GLY A 273 -16.18 -13.21 19.05
C GLY A 273 -15.26 -13.80 17.97
N GLN A 274 -14.20 -13.11 17.63
CA GLN A 274 -13.19 -13.56 16.66
C GLN A 274 -12.49 -14.82 17.17
N LEU A 275 -12.28 -15.77 16.26
CA LEU A 275 -11.62 -17.03 16.54
C LEU A 275 -10.26 -17.08 15.86
N GLY A 276 -9.23 -17.53 16.58
CA GLY A 276 -7.92 -17.68 16.03
C GLY A 276 -7.01 -18.62 16.84
N ALA A 277 -5.83 -18.89 16.27
CA ALA A 277 -4.79 -19.67 16.91
C ALA A 277 -3.41 -19.16 16.49
N TYR A 278 -2.45 -19.31 17.38
CA TYR A 278 -1.03 -19.05 17.17
C TYR A 278 -0.23 -20.29 17.58
N VAL A 279 0.60 -20.80 16.68
CA VAL A 279 1.41 -22.00 16.90
C VAL A 279 2.84 -21.74 16.43
N PRO A 280 3.78 -21.47 17.34
CA PRO A 280 5.19 -21.44 17.01
C PRO A 280 5.71 -22.87 16.83
N LEU A 281 6.63 -23.10 15.89
CA LEU A 281 7.21 -24.42 15.63
C LEU A 281 8.67 -24.31 15.13
N ALA A 282 9.46 -25.34 15.40
CA ALA A 282 10.76 -25.57 14.79
C ALA A 282 10.64 -26.75 13.82
N LEU A 283 10.91 -26.49 12.54
CA LEU A 283 10.78 -27.50 11.48
C LEU A 283 12.11 -28.23 11.29
N GLU A 284 12.18 -29.50 11.66
CA GLU A 284 13.35 -30.36 11.51
C GLU A 284 13.04 -31.65 10.71
N HIS A 285 11.75 -31.92 10.53
CA HIS A 285 11.19 -33.05 9.79
C HIS A 285 9.79 -32.71 9.28
N ASP A 286 9.21 -33.56 8.45
CA ASP A 286 7.83 -33.38 8.02
C ASP A 286 6.88 -33.32 9.20
N MET A 287 6.17 -32.20 9.31
CA MET A 287 5.13 -32.01 10.33
C MET A 287 3.76 -32.25 9.69
N THR A 288 3.31 -33.49 9.78
CA THR A 288 2.03 -33.91 9.18
C THR A 288 0.98 -34.19 10.25
N GLY A 289 -0.30 -34.03 9.87
CA GLY A 289 -1.42 -34.33 10.76
C GLY A 289 -1.59 -33.37 11.94
N MET A 290 -1.05 -32.15 11.84
CA MET A 290 -1.28 -31.10 12.84
C MET A 290 -2.78 -30.83 13.00
N ARG A 291 -3.22 -30.57 14.23
CA ARG A 291 -4.60 -30.20 14.54
C ARG A 291 -4.61 -28.84 15.23
N ILE A 292 -5.15 -27.84 14.54
CA ILE A 292 -5.27 -26.48 15.05
C ILE A 292 -6.73 -26.17 15.31
N ASN A 293 -7.10 -25.99 16.58
CA ASN A 293 -8.44 -25.59 16.96
C ASN A 293 -8.44 -24.08 17.22
N LEU A 294 -9.32 -23.36 16.53
CA LEU A 294 -9.48 -21.94 16.75
C LEU A 294 -10.23 -21.67 18.07
N LEU A 295 -9.67 -20.78 18.87
CA LEU A 295 -10.20 -20.33 20.16
C LEU A 295 -10.56 -18.85 20.10
N PRO A 296 -11.42 -18.35 21.00
CA PRO A 296 -11.68 -16.90 21.10
C PRO A 296 -10.36 -16.13 21.29
N MET A 297 -10.18 -15.08 20.49
CA MET A 297 -9.04 -14.19 20.57
C MET A 297 -9.07 -13.38 21.86
N ALA A 298 -7.90 -12.82 22.26
CA ALA A 298 -7.81 -11.93 23.40
C ALA A 298 -8.49 -10.58 23.11
N SER A 299 -9.21 -10.05 24.11
CA SER A 299 -9.79 -8.70 24.05
C SER A 299 -8.72 -7.66 24.39
N LEU A 300 -8.42 -6.76 23.44
CA LEU A 300 -7.54 -5.60 23.60
C LEU A 300 -8.42 -4.35 23.75
N GLY A 301 -8.55 -3.84 24.97
CA GLY A 301 -9.28 -2.63 25.29
C GLY A 301 -8.42 -1.37 25.16
N PHE A 302 -9.05 -0.24 24.86
CA PHE A 302 -8.43 1.08 24.77
C PHE A 302 -9.10 2.04 25.73
N ASP A 303 -8.35 2.52 26.72
CA ASP A 303 -8.75 3.53 27.68
C ASP A 303 -8.18 4.90 27.25
N PHE A 304 -9.05 5.77 26.74
CA PHE A 304 -8.67 7.10 26.29
C PHE A 304 -8.85 8.11 27.42
N GLN A 305 -7.77 8.80 27.79
CA GLN A 305 -7.75 9.81 28.82
C GLN A 305 -7.34 11.15 28.24
N SER A 306 -8.00 12.24 28.67
CA SER A 306 -7.61 13.61 28.26
C SER A 306 -6.40 14.10 29.05
N THR A 307 -5.49 14.83 28.39
CA THR A 307 -4.40 15.58 29.06
C THR A 307 -4.91 16.57 30.09
N GLN A 308 -6.15 17.04 29.95
CA GLN A 308 -6.75 18.04 30.86
C GLN A 308 -7.44 17.47 32.11
N GLY A 309 -7.43 16.14 32.30
CA GLY A 309 -7.99 15.46 33.48
C GLY A 309 -9.48 15.75 33.72
N GLY A 310 -10.25 14.72 34.09
CA GLY A 310 -11.66 14.87 34.52
C GLY A 310 -12.71 15.23 33.46
N ARG A 311 -12.32 15.44 32.20
CA ARG A 311 -13.25 15.68 31.09
C ARG A 311 -13.71 14.36 30.48
N VAL A 312 -15.01 14.15 30.38
CA VAL A 312 -15.58 13.04 29.59
C VAL A 312 -15.31 13.36 28.12
N MET A 313 -14.61 12.44 27.46
CA MET A 313 -14.28 12.57 26.03
C MET A 313 -15.27 11.80 25.19
N ASP A 314 -15.67 12.39 24.05
CA ASP A 314 -16.31 11.64 22.99
C ASP A 314 -15.24 10.86 22.22
N THR A 315 -15.18 9.55 22.45
CA THR A 315 -14.21 8.65 21.81
C THR A 315 -14.71 8.06 20.49
N SER A 316 -15.94 8.39 20.06
CA SER A 316 -16.57 7.81 18.86
C SER A 316 -15.81 8.10 17.56
N GLY A 317 -15.08 9.22 17.50
CA GLY A 317 -14.24 9.62 16.35
C GLY A 317 -12.80 9.12 16.41
N ILE A 318 -12.39 8.49 17.51
CA ILE A 318 -10.99 8.01 17.67
C ILE A 318 -10.83 6.66 16.95
N LYS A 319 -9.84 6.61 16.05
CA LYS A 319 -9.44 5.40 15.34
C LYS A 319 -8.06 4.97 15.79
N VAL A 320 -7.89 3.68 15.98
CA VAL A 320 -6.61 3.06 16.30
C VAL A 320 -6.15 2.28 15.09
N GLN A 321 -4.89 2.38 14.76
CA GLN A 321 -4.20 1.47 13.85
C GLN A 321 -3.44 0.43 14.66
N ALA A 322 -3.42 -0.80 14.20
CA ALA A 322 -2.69 -1.89 14.80
C ALA A 322 -1.99 -2.72 13.74
N ARG A 323 -0.82 -3.28 14.09
CA ARG A 323 -0.12 -4.27 13.26
C ARG A 323 0.54 -5.30 14.15
N ARG A 324 0.53 -6.55 13.69
CA ARG A 324 1.22 -7.64 14.39
C ARG A 324 2.72 -7.60 14.07
N VAL A 325 3.55 -7.95 15.05
CA VAL A 325 5.00 -8.16 14.87
C VAL A 325 5.28 -9.65 15.01
N ASP A 326 5.80 -10.27 13.97
CA ASP A 326 6.10 -11.70 13.89
C ASP A 326 7.52 -11.97 13.39
N LEU A 327 7.88 -13.21 13.07
CA LEU A 327 9.22 -13.58 12.57
C LEU A 327 9.61 -12.84 11.29
N ALA A 328 8.66 -12.50 10.43
CA ALA A 328 8.91 -11.73 9.22
C ALA A 328 9.04 -10.22 9.48
N GLY A 329 8.85 -9.77 10.73
CA GLY A 329 8.83 -8.35 11.10
C GLY A 329 7.40 -7.78 11.18
N GLU A 330 7.25 -6.51 10.83
CA GLU A 330 5.97 -5.80 10.92
C GLU A 330 4.93 -6.32 9.93
N GLY A 331 3.73 -6.59 10.44
CA GLY A 331 2.58 -7.04 9.65
C GLY A 331 1.88 -5.89 8.90
N PRO A 332 0.83 -6.21 8.15
CA PRO A 332 -0.01 -5.19 7.52
C PRO A 332 -0.68 -4.33 8.59
N VAL A 333 -0.84 -3.04 8.27
CA VAL A 333 -1.55 -2.09 9.12
C VAL A 333 -3.06 -2.34 8.98
N GLU A 334 -3.72 -2.51 10.10
CA GLU A 334 -5.17 -2.67 10.21
C GLU A 334 -5.78 -1.51 11.00
N THR A 335 -7.01 -1.15 10.66
CA THR A 335 -7.80 -0.21 11.47
C THR A 335 -8.97 -0.99 12.07
N PRO A 336 -8.78 -1.64 13.24
CA PRO A 336 -9.80 -2.46 13.84
C PRO A 336 -11.02 -1.63 14.25
N ARG A 337 -12.21 -2.21 14.10
CA ARG A 337 -13.42 -1.64 14.67
C ARG A 337 -13.42 -1.87 16.17
N LEU A 338 -13.55 -0.80 16.93
CA LEU A 338 -13.66 -0.87 18.39
C LEU A 338 -15.13 -1.06 18.80
N ASN A 339 -15.42 -2.19 19.43
CA ASN A 339 -16.73 -2.45 20.04
C ASN A 339 -16.61 -2.17 21.55
N ASN A 340 -17.31 -1.18 22.05
CA ASN A 340 -17.18 -0.71 23.43
C ASN A 340 -15.73 -0.40 23.85
N GLY A 341 -14.97 0.24 22.94
CA GLY A 341 -13.56 0.59 23.18
C GLY A 341 -12.57 -0.57 23.10
N ALA A 342 -12.96 -1.74 22.63
CA ALA A 342 -12.09 -2.90 22.53
C ALA A 342 -12.16 -3.56 21.15
N THR A 343 -11.08 -4.25 20.78
CA THR A 343 -11.01 -5.16 19.63
C THR A 343 -10.49 -6.52 20.05
N GLN A 344 -10.60 -7.51 19.18
CA GLN A 344 -10.06 -8.85 19.43
C GLN A 344 -8.82 -9.10 18.61
N VAL A 345 -7.78 -9.61 19.25
CA VAL A 345 -6.47 -9.86 18.65
C VAL A 345 -5.94 -11.24 19.06
N LEU A 346 -5.14 -11.84 18.20
CA LEU A 346 -4.38 -13.03 18.59
C LEU A 346 -3.35 -12.68 19.66
N PRO A 347 -3.06 -13.57 20.61
CA PRO A 347 -1.89 -13.41 21.48
C PRO A 347 -0.61 -13.23 20.66
N GLY A 348 0.30 -12.43 21.18
CA GLY A 348 1.55 -12.13 20.50
C GLY A 348 1.99 -10.68 20.67
N ARG A 349 2.99 -10.27 19.87
CA ARG A 349 3.49 -8.90 19.84
C ARG A 349 2.69 -8.07 18.84
N TRP A 350 2.29 -6.89 19.26
CA TRP A 350 1.53 -5.93 18.48
C TRP A 350 2.14 -4.55 18.58
N GLN A 351 2.02 -3.79 17.53
CA GLN A 351 2.28 -2.36 17.55
C GLN A 351 0.96 -1.62 17.31
N VAL A 352 0.74 -0.58 18.10
CA VAL A 352 -0.49 0.18 18.11
C VAL A 352 -0.19 1.67 17.97
N MET A 353 -0.96 2.37 17.16
CA MET A 353 -0.85 3.80 16.93
C MET A 353 -2.24 4.44 16.91
N LEU A 354 -2.36 5.66 17.46
CA LEU A 354 -3.56 6.44 17.32
C LEU A 354 -3.59 7.11 15.94
N THR A 355 -4.66 6.89 15.19
CA THR A 355 -4.84 7.61 13.92
C THR A 355 -5.13 9.09 14.21
N PRO A 356 -4.33 10.03 13.72
CA PRO A 356 -4.56 11.44 13.89
C PRO A 356 -5.94 11.85 13.36
N SER A 357 -6.61 12.77 14.06
CA SER A 357 -7.88 13.35 13.64
C SER A 357 -7.90 14.85 13.87
N ALA A 358 -8.90 15.53 13.32
CA ALA A 358 -9.10 16.96 13.59
C ALA A 358 -9.44 17.28 15.06
N ALA A 359 -9.73 16.26 15.86
CA ALA A 359 -10.14 16.42 17.26
C ALA A 359 -9.09 15.95 18.27
N TYR A 360 -8.22 14.99 17.92
CA TYR A 360 -7.36 14.34 18.91
C TYR A 360 -5.98 13.92 18.33
N VAL A 361 -4.97 14.05 19.18
CA VAL A 361 -3.61 13.51 18.94
C VAL A 361 -3.09 12.77 20.16
N ALA A 362 -2.33 11.70 19.99
CA ALA A 362 -1.74 10.94 21.10
C ALA A 362 -0.64 11.78 21.80
N ALA A 363 -0.74 11.89 23.14
CA ALA A 363 0.23 12.59 23.99
C ALA A 363 1.06 11.61 24.86
N ASP A 364 0.48 10.49 25.31
CA ASP A 364 1.17 9.42 26.04
C ASP A 364 0.50 8.07 25.79
N PHE A 365 1.25 6.98 25.98
CA PHE A 365 0.78 5.62 25.77
C PHE A 365 1.26 4.70 26.90
N ARG A 366 0.38 3.82 27.40
CA ARG A 366 0.68 2.80 28.40
C ARG A 366 0.21 1.44 27.91
N GLY A 367 1.12 0.46 27.94
CA GLY A 367 0.86 -0.89 27.50
C GLY A 367 -0.05 -1.70 28.42
N CYS A 368 -0.21 -2.97 28.14
CA CYS A 368 -1.12 -3.89 28.82
C CYS A 368 -0.88 -4.03 30.34
N ARG A 369 0.32 -3.76 30.82
CA ARG A 369 0.70 -3.81 32.24
C ARG A 369 1.00 -2.42 32.83
N GLY A 370 0.62 -1.36 32.08
CA GLY A 370 0.91 0.02 32.49
C GLY A 370 2.33 0.49 32.18
N GLU A 371 3.15 -0.35 31.54
CA GLU A 371 4.48 -0.02 31.09
C GLU A 371 4.48 1.03 29.99
N ARG A 372 5.54 1.82 29.88
CA ARG A 372 5.82 2.61 28.67
C ARG A 372 6.49 1.69 27.66
N PRO A 373 5.97 1.56 26.45
CA PRO A 373 6.61 0.80 25.40
C PRO A 373 8.01 1.36 25.11
N GLU A 374 8.98 0.46 24.95
CA GLU A 374 10.34 0.87 24.59
C GLU A 374 10.41 1.30 23.13
N GLY A 375 11.15 2.36 22.83
CA GLY A 375 11.66 2.72 21.49
C GLY A 375 10.65 3.23 20.45
N SER A 376 9.36 3.35 20.77
CA SER A 376 8.31 3.49 19.77
C SER A 376 7.92 4.92 19.38
N ARG A 377 8.41 5.95 20.03
CA ARG A 377 7.91 7.30 19.84
C ARG A 377 8.35 8.00 18.57
N ALA A 378 9.45 7.56 17.96
CA ALA A 378 9.98 8.22 16.76
C ALA A 378 9.12 7.97 15.52
N ASP A 379 8.43 6.82 15.46
CA ASP A 379 7.56 6.43 14.34
C ASP A 379 6.06 6.40 14.68
N GLY A 380 5.70 6.77 15.93
CA GLY A 380 4.32 6.80 16.41
C GLY A 380 3.74 5.43 16.80
N TRP A 381 4.43 4.34 16.52
CA TRP A 381 4.03 2.99 16.87
C TRP A 381 4.46 2.62 18.31
N ASN A 382 3.57 2.00 19.07
CA ASN A 382 3.81 1.57 20.43
C ASN A 382 3.71 0.06 20.51
N GLU A 383 4.80 -0.63 20.84
CA GLU A 383 4.84 -2.09 20.94
C GLU A 383 4.23 -2.56 22.26
N ILE A 384 3.37 -3.56 22.19
CA ILE A 384 2.73 -4.23 23.31
C ILE A 384 2.77 -5.74 23.12
N THR A 385 2.78 -6.48 24.24
CA THR A 385 2.63 -7.94 24.24
C THR A 385 1.28 -8.31 24.82
N VAL A 386 0.43 -8.93 23.99
CA VAL A 386 -0.87 -9.43 24.39
C VAL A 386 -0.77 -10.93 24.69
N THR A 387 -0.96 -11.32 25.95
CA THR A 387 -0.99 -12.72 26.36
C THR A 387 -2.40 -13.21 26.72
N SER A 388 -3.25 -12.28 27.11
CA SER A 388 -4.65 -12.50 27.49
C SER A 388 -5.41 -11.19 27.34
N ASN A 389 -6.69 -11.15 27.71
CA ASN A 389 -7.43 -9.89 27.73
C ASN A 389 -6.68 -8.82 28.50
N CYS A 390 -6.48 -7.66 27.88
CA CYS A 390 -5.81 -6.53 28.49
C CYS A 390 -6.35 -5.20 28.00
N GLY A 391 -6.00 -4.10 28.69
CA GLY A 391 -6.31 -2.75 28.29
C GLY A 391 -5.04 -1.91 28.15
N VAL A 392 -4.97 -1.12 27.10
CA VAL A 392 -3.94 -0.10 26.91
C VAL A 392 -4.53 1.27 27.20
N ARG A 393 -3.75 2.16 27.82
CA ARG A 393 -4.17 3.51 28.13
C ARG A 393 -3.50 4.47 27.16
N ILE A 394 -4.29 5.32 26.52
CA ILE A 394 -3.81 6.35 25.60
C ILE A 394 -4.25 7.71 26.14
N VAL A 395 -3.27 8.54 26.50
CA VAL A 395 -3.55 9.96 26.83
C VAL A 395 -3.60 10.74 25.54
N VAL A 396 -4.68 11.47 25.30
CA VAL A 396 -4.91 12.24 24.09
C VAL A 396 -5.05 13.73 24.40
N SER A 397 -4.49 14.57 23.53
CA SER A 397 -4.73 16.01 23.53
C SER A 397 -5.91 16.31 22.61
N ASP A 398 -6.81 17.16 23.05
CA ASP A 398 -7.93 17.68 22.27
C ASP A 398 -7.59 19.02 21.57
N LYS A 399 -6.31 19.34 21.46
CA LYS A 399 -5.78 20.53 20.79
C LYS A 399 -4.79 20.15 19.68
N PRO A 400 -5.22 19.40 18.66
CA PRO A 400 -4.35 19.14 17.51
C PRO A 400 -4.00 20.42 16.79
N GLY A 401 -2.81 20.46 16.21
CA GLY A 401 -2.41 21.53 15.30
C GLY A 401 -2.96 21.31 13.89
N GLY A 402 -2.82 22.33 13.05
CA GLY A 402 -3.15 22.27 11.64
C GLY A 402 -2.14 23.02 10.78
N VAL A 403 -2.14 22.73 9.49
CA VAL A 403 -1.41 23.50 8.50
C VAL A 403 -2.25 23.67 7.24
N HIS A 404 -2.27 24.87 6.70
CA HIS A 404 -2.92 25.18 5.44
C HIS A 404 -2.02 26.11 4.61
N GLY A 405 -2.29 26.24 3.33
CA GLY A 405 -1.52 27.13 2.48
C GLY A 405 -1.90 27.00 1.02
N THR A 406 -1.11 27.67 0.19
CA THR A 406 -1.26 27.67 -1.26
C THR A 406 -0.03 27.08 -1.92
N VAL A 407 -0.23 26.20 -2.91
CA VAL A 407 0.83 25.72 -3.78
C VAL A 407 0.78 26.51 -5.08
N THR A 408 1.93 27.05 -5.48
CA THR A 408 2.08 27.85 -6.70
C THR A 408 3.02 27.20 -7.70
N MET A 409 2.89 27.55 -8.98
CA MET A 409 3.78 27.14 -10.06
C MET A 409 4.34 28.37 -10.77
N GLY A 410 5.65 28.43 -10.98
CA GLY A 410 6.30 29.54 -11.67
C GLY A 410 6.08 30.90 -11.00
N ALA A 411 5.63 31.92 -11.75
CA ALA A 411 5.45 33.29 -11.30
C ALA A 411 4.28 33.50 -10.29
N HIS A 412 4.14 32.63 -9.30
CA HIS A 412 3.11 32.67 -8.25
C HIS A 412 1.68 32.32 -8.73
N GLU A 413 1.54 31.63 -9.85
CA GLU A 413 0.23 31.14 -10.30
C GLU A 413 -0.24 30.00 -9.39
N PRO A 414 -1.49 30.05 -8.86
CA PRO A 414 -2.04 28.95 -8.07
C PRO A 414 -2.08 27.64 -8.85
N ALA A 415 -1.57 26.57 -8.26
CA ALA A 415 -1.48 25.27 -8.91
C ALA A 415 -2.57 24.32 -8.40
N GLY A 416 -3.63 24.11 -9.20
CA GLY A 416 -4.74 23.22 -8.88
C GLY A 416 -4.40 21.75 -9.12
N GLY A 417 -4.95 20.86 -8.28
CA GLY A 417 -4.81 19.40 -8.40
C GLY A 417 -3.43 18.84 -8.05
N VAL A 418 -2.53 19.66 -7.52
CA VAL A 418 -1.17 19.22 -7.12
C VAL A 418 -1.26 18.27 -5.94
N PRO A 419 -0.65 17.07 -6.00
CA PRO A 419 -0.44 16.25 -4.82
C PRO A 419 0.46 16.99 -3.81
N VAL A 420 -0.02 17.14 -2.58
CA VAL A 420 0.73 17.74 -1.47
C VAL A 420 0.99 16.66 -0.44
N PHE A 421 2.24 16.49 -0.07
CA PHE A 421 2.70 15.50 0.89
C PHE A 421 3.21 16.18 2.14
N LEU A 422 2.75 15.71 3.30
CA LEU A 422 3.16 16.19 4.61
C LEU A 422 3.80 15.05 5.39
N GLU A 423 5.05 15.22 5.77
CA GLU A 423 5.85 14.26 6.51
C GLU A 423 6.19 14.78 7.90
N ALA A 424 5.82 14.03 8.95
CA ALA A 424 6.38 14.23 10.28
C ALA A 424 7.83 13.74 10.29
N TYR A 425 8.76 14.59 10.75
CA TYR A 425 10.20 14.38 10.51
C TYR A 425 11.02 14.61 11.77
N ASP A 426 11.84 13.64 12.12
CA ASP A 426 12.82 13.75 13.19
C ASP A 426 14.17 14.20 12.59
N GLU A 427 14.57 15.44 12.90
CA GLU A 427 15.81 16.03 12.40
C GLU A 427 17.07 15.28 12.87
N THR A 428 17.01 14.66 14.05
CA THR A 428 18.15 13.95 14.64
C THR A 428 18.40 12.62 13.96
N THR A 429 17.34 11.83 13.78
CA THR A 429 17.42 10.50 13.15
C THR A 429 17.29 10.56 11.63
N ARG A 430 16.81 11.69 11.08
CA ARG A 430 16.50 11.90 9.67
C ARG A 430 15.52 10.84 9.15
N LYS A 431 14.54 10.46 9.96
CA LYS A 431 13.54 9.45 9.63
C LYS A 431 12.13 10.03 9.68
N ARG A 432 11.25 9.41 8.94
CA ARG A 432 9.82 9.66 9.02
C ARG A 432 9.29 9.15 10.36
N VAL A 433 8.52 9.99 11.05
CA VAL A 433 8.01 9.70 12.40
C VAL A 433 6.66 8.97 12.37
N VAL A 434 5.81 9.30 11.39
CA VAL A 434 4.49 8.67 11.17
C VAL A 434 4.25 8.50 9.67
N ASP A 435 3.19 7.78 9.30
CA ASP A 435 2.85 7.59 7.89
C ASP A 435 2.69 8.93 7.16
N LEU A 436 3.14 8.94 5.91
CA LEU A 436 3.04 10.10 5.04
C LEU A 436 1.57 10.46 4.82
N ARG A 437 1.24 11.72 5.11
CA ARG A 437 -0.09 12.26 4.82
C ARG A 437 -0.08 12.94 3.45
N SER A 438 -1.18 12.81 2.73
CA SER A 438 -1.31 13.47 1.42
C SER A 438 -2.69 14.06 1.24
N THR A 439 -2.73 15.14 0.46
CA THR A 439 -3.95 15.76 -0.04
C THR A 439 -3.69 16.27 -1.46
N ARG A 440 -4.69 16.90 -2.09
CA ARG A 440 -4.51 17.63 -3.35
C ARG A 440 -4.98 19.05 -3.17
N THR A 441 -4.33 19.95 -3.87
CA THR A 441 -4.80 21.35 -3.93
C THR A 441 -6.13 21.43 -4.67
N ASP A 442 -6.96 22.37 -4.27
CA ASP A 442 -8.14 22.79 -5.02
C ASP A 442 -7.76 23.62 -6.27
N MET A 443 -8.76 24.10 -7.01
CA MET A 443 -8.54 24.92 -8.21
C MET A 443 -7.82 26.26 -7.95
N ARG A 444 -7.79 26.71 -6.70
CA ARG A 444 -7.09 27.93 -6.27
C ARG A 444 -5.71 27.62 -5.69
N GLY A 445 -5.25 26.38 -5.83
CA GLY A 445 -3.99 25.92 -5.26
C GLY A 445 -4.00 25.74 -3.74
N GLN A 446 -5.16 25.80 -3.07
CA GLN A 446 -5.27 25.72 -1.63
C GLN A 446 -5.26 24.27 -1.14
N TYR A 447 -4.63 24.05 0.00
CA TYR A 447 -4.61 22.75 0.69
C TYR A 447 -4.75 22.94 2.20
N SER A 448 -5.12 21.88 2.91
CA SER A 448 -5.11 21.84 4.37
C SER A 448 -4.86 20.45 4.93
N PHE A 449 -4.21 20.42 6.08
CA PHE A 449 -4.07 19.25 6.94
C PHE A 449 -4.47 19.62 8.36
N ALA A 450 -5.40 18.88 8.94
CA ALA A 450 -5.81 19.03 10.33
C ALA A 450 -5.41 17.80 11.14
N GLY A 451 -5.50 17.88 12.47
CA GLY A 451 -5.21 16.74 13.34
C GLY A 451 -3.74 16.40 13.37
N LEU A 452 -2.86 17.38 13.47
CA LEU A 452 -1.42 17.22 13.54
C LEU A 452 -0.95 17.21 15.01
N ALA A 453 -0.10 16.24 15.34
CA ALA A 453 0.62 16.26 16.60
C ALA A 453 1.64 17.40 16.61
N PRO A 454 1.91 18.06 17.75
CA PRO A 454 3.01 19.01 17.84
C PRO A 454 4.35 18.35 17.47
N GLY A 455 5.17 19.04 16.68
CA GLY A 455 6.46 18.52 16.23
C GLY A 455 6.93 19.12 14.91
N ALA A 456 8.06 18.59 14.42
CA ALA A 456 8.65 19.02 13.16
C ALA A 456 8.00 18.31 11.97
N TYR A 457 7.78 19.07 10.90
CA TYR A 457 7.17 18.58 9.66
C TYR A 457 7.90 19.14 8.44
N ARG A 458 7.77 18.40 7.32
CA ARG A 458 8.19 18.83 5.98
C ARG A 458 7.01 18.73 5.03
N LEU A 459 6.92 19.67 4.08
CA LEU A 459 5.84 19.73 3.11
C LEU A 459 6.38 19.87 1.70
N VAL A 460 5.81 19.10 0.77
CA VAL A 460 6.18 19.11 -0.66
C VAL A 460 4.92 19.04 -1.51
N GLY A 461 4.81 19.91 -2.51
CA GLY A 461 3.83 19.82 -3.59
C GLY A 461 4.51 19.34 -4.87
N THR A 462 4.12 18.21 -5.44
CA THR A 462 4.75 17.69 -6.66
C THR A 462 3.88 16.70 -7.42
N PHE A 463 4.01 16.66 -8.76
CA PHE A 463 3.44 15.65 -9.64
C PHE A 463 4.41 14.49 -9.93
N GLU A 464 5.67 14.58 -9.48
CA GLU A 464 6.71 13.62 -9.85
C GLU A 464 6.55 12.25 -9.14
N TYR A 465 5.80 12.21 -8.04
CA TYR A 465 5.60 11.01 -7.23
C TYR A 465 4.13 10.81 -6.86
N GLN A 466 3.72 9.53 -6.77
CA GLN A 466 2.43 9.16 -6.18
C GLN A 466 2.52 8.96 -4.67
N ALA A 467 3.65 8.43 -4.19
CA ALA A 467 3.93 8.19 -2.78
C ALA A 467 5.45 8.28 -2.55
N PRO A 468 5.99 9.49 -2.33
CA PRO A 468 7.42 9.67 -2.13
C PRO A 468 7.92 8.99 -0.86
N GLN A 469 9.09 8.37 -0.95
CA GLN A 469 9.82 7.88 0.22
C GLN A 469 10.57 9.04 0.88
N THR A 470 11.06 8.83 2.12
CA THR A 470 11.84 9.87 2.83
C THR A 470 13.03 10.36 2.01
N GLY A 471 13.74 9.45 1.33
CA GLY A 471 14.85 9.83 0.46
C GLY A 471 14.46 10.66 -0.77
N ASP A 472 13.27 10.42 -1.34
CA ASP A 472 12.73 11.26 -2.42
C ASP A 472 12.44 12.67 -1.90
N ILE A 473 11.86 12.78 -0.68
CA ILE A 473 11.60 14.07 -0.03
C ILE A 473 12.91 14.78 0.35
N ASP A 474 13.93 14.05 0.81
CA ASP A 474 15.27 14.61 1.07
C ASP A 474 15.89 15.25 -0.19
N ALA A 475 15.74 14.59 -1.34
CA ALA A 475 16.23 15.11 -2.63
C ALA A 475 15.52 16.43 -3.05
N MET A 476 14.28 16.63 -2.61
CA MET A 476 13.53 17.87 -2.84
C MET A 476 13.92 18.99 -1.90
N SER A 477 14.67 18.70 -0.83
CA SER A 477 15.18 19.65 0.15
C SER A 477 14.12 20.60 0.74
N PRO A 478 12.95 20.11 1.20
CA PRO A 478 11.90 20.97 1.72
C PRO A 478 12.32 21.62 3.05
N ARG A 479 11.76 22.78 3.33
CA ARG A 479 11.95 23.44 4.62
C ARG A 479 11.27 22.66 5.74
N VAL A 480 11.98 22.47 6.86
CA VAL A 480 11.40 21.97 8.11
C VAL A 480 10.67 23.11 8.83
N PHE A 481 9.47 22.83 9.34
CA PHE A 481 8.70 23.76 10.15
C PHE A 481 8.10 23.05 11.37
N GLN A 482 7.78 23.81 12.41
CA GLN A 482 7.23 23.26 13.65
C GLN A 482 5.72 23.48 13.69
N VAL A 483 4.96 22.42 14.00
CA VAL A 483 3.54 22.50 14.31
C VAL A 483 3.39 22.64 15.82
N GLU A 484 2.64 23.66 16.27
CA GLU A 484 2.37 23.92 17.67
C GLU A 484 0.99 23.38 18.09
N GLU A 485 0.86 23.05 19.37
CA GLU A 485 -0.39 22.55 19.94
C GLU A 485 -1.53 23.57 19.77
N GLY A 486 -2.65 23.13 19.20
CA GLY A 486 -3.87 23.93 19.04
C GLY A 486 -3.75 25.09 18.06
N ARG A 487 -2.68 25.17 17.28
CA ARG A 487 -2.49 26.22 16.28
C ARG A 487 -2.67 25.70 14.87
N ASP A 488 -3.41 26.46 14.07
CA ASP A 488 -3.46 26.32 12.62
C ASP A 488 -2.56 27.38 11.99
N GLN A 489 -1.58 26.95 11.19
CA GLN A 489 -0.58 27.84 10.64
C GLN A 489 -0.52 27.77 9.11
N GLN A 490 -0.13 28.87 8.50
CA GLN A 490 0.03 28.95 7.05
C GLN A 490 1.43 28.51 6.65
N GLN A 491 1.47 27.62 5.63
CA GLN A 491 2.71 27.17 5.00
C GLN A 491 2.49 27.10 3.49
N ASP A 492 2.99 28.09 2.76
CA ASP A 492 2.92 28.07 1.30
C ASP A 492 4.08 27.27 0.69
N ALA A 493 3.87 26.70 -0.48
CA ALA A 493 4.86 25.90 -1.20
C ALA A 493 4.83 26.19 -2.70
N GLU A 494 5.93 25.90 -3.37
CA GLU A 494 6.04 25.90 -4.84
C GLU A 494 6.04 24.45 -5.34
N VAL A 495 5.46 24.21 -6.53
CA VAL A 495 5.49 22.89 -7.15
C VAL A 495 6.93 22.50 -7.44
N TRP A 496 7.37 21.42 -6.81
CA TRP A 496 8.67 20.85 -7.11
C TRP A 496 8.61 20.00 -8.38
N VAL A 497 9.56 20.20 -9.27
CA VAL A 497 9.72 19.46 -10.53
C VAL A 497 11.16 18.96 -10.68
N ILE A 498 11.35 17.80 -11.27
CA ILE A 498 12.68 17.30 -11.64
C ILE A 498 13.24 18.23 -12.74
N ARG A 499 14.41 18.79 -12.48
CA ARG A 499 15.13 19.67 -13.42
C ARG A 499 16.07 18.87 -14.29
#